data_aaa9878e7d27784d403a2f39feb08a3f
#
_entry.id   aaa9878e7d27784d403a2f39feb08a3f
#
_cell.length_a   1.000
_cell.length_b   1.000
_cell.length_c   1.000
_cell.angle_alpha   90.00
_cell.angle_beta   90.00
_cell.angle_gamma   90.00
#
_symmetry.space_group_name_H-M   'P 1'
#
loop_
_entity.id
_entity.type
_entity.pdbx_description
1 polymer ?
#
loop_
_entity_poly.entity_id
_entity_poly.type
_entity_poly.pdbx_seq_one_letter_code
_entity_poly.pdbx_strand_id
1 'polypeptide(L)'
;MPVGAATLESLKLIDSWPVDGVAAGVIDNHGNLFTRGKHNHSFRLASIPKVMTAWAALIAVEDGSISLDDPVGQPGCTLRHLLCHAGGYGFDTEASIISPERKRVYSNTGYNMAAQYVSEFVDMGFAQYLQEALFAPLNMPTAQLLGSPAADIHCTIEDMAKFAQELRRPTVIAVSTYIEATTPQFPELEGVVPGLGKYSPC
;
A
#
# COMPACT_ATOMS: atom_id res chain seq x y z
N MET A 1 -9.93 -28.00 -21.29
CA MET A 1 -8.64 -28.57 -20.84
C MET A 1 -7.96 -27.48 -20.04
N PRO A 2 -7.56 -27.69 -18.78
CA PRO A 2 -6.78 -26.69 -18.08
C PRO A 2 -5.46 -26.53 -18.83
N VAL A 3 -5.15 -25.33 -19.24
CA VAL A 3 -3.84 -24.96 -19.79
C VAL A 3 -2.85 -25.27 -18.68
N GLY A 4 -1.97 -26.24 -18.90
CA GLY A 4 -0.96 -26.65 -17.96
C GLY A 4 -0.16 -25.42 -17.49
N ALA A 5 0.10 -25.34 -16.18
CA ALA A 5 0.88 -24.30 -15.56
C ALA A 5 2.25 -24.20 -16.25
N ALA A 6 2.38 -23.29 -17.20
CA ALA A 6 3.65 -22.94 -17.77
C ALA A 6 4.48 -22.31 -16.65
N THR A 7 5.41 -23.06 -16.12
CA THR A 7 6.34 -22.56 -15.13
C THR A 7 7.28 -21.59 -15.83
N LEU A 8 7.19 -20.30 -15.52
CA LEU A 8 8.15 -19.33 -16.04
C LEU A 8 9.55 -19.70 -15.51
N GLU A 9 10.49 -19.92 -16.41
CA GLU A 9 11.88 -20.30 -16.04
C GLU A 9 12.51 -19.27 -15.09
N SER A 10 12.17 -17.98 -15.24
CA SER A 10 12.63 -16.90 -14.35
C SER A 10 12.25 -17.10 -12.89
N LEU A 11 11.12 -17.76 -12.60
CA LEU A 11 10.71 -18.03 -11.22
C LEU A 11 11.62 -19.07 -10.53
N LYS A 12 12.37 -19.88 -11.28
CA LYS A 12 13.33 -20.84 -10.71
C LYS A 12 14.51 -20.16 -10.00
N LEU A 13 14.77 -18.90 -10.29
CA LEU A 13 15.85 -18.14 -9.64
C LEU A 13 15.72 -18.09 -8.12
N ILE A 14 14.50 -18.11 -7.59
CA ILE A 14 14.28 -18.07 -6.13
C ILE A 14 14.72 -19.36 -5.42
N ASP A 15 14.88 -20.47 -6.12
CA ASP A 15 15.25 -21.76 -5.50
C ASP A 15 16.66 -21.74 -4.90
N SER A 16 17.53 -20.87 -5.42
CA SER A 16 18.90 -20.71 -4.94
C SER A 16 19.08 -19.62 -3.89
N TRP A 17 18.02 -18.94 -3.50
CA TRP A 17 18.12 -17.87 -2.50
C TRP A 17 18.36 -18.46 -1.10
N PRO A 18 19.33 -17.96 -0.34
CA PRO A 18 19.68 -18.48 0.98
C PRO A 18 18.71 -17.92 2.05
N VAL A 19 17.43 -18.30 1.95
CA VAL A 19 16.34 -17.83 2.84
C VAL A 19 15.45 -19.02 3.24
N ASP A 20 14.91 -19.00 4.45
CA ASP A 20 14.07 -20.08 4.97
C ASP A 20 12.69 -20.18 4.29
N GLY A 21 12.25 -19.11 3.67
CA GLY A 21 10.96 -19.05 2.97
C GLY A 21 10.90 -17.95 1.94
N VAL A 22 10.46 -18.33 0.75
CA VAL A 22 10.28 -17.40 -0.36
C VAL A 22 9.08 -17.82 -1.19
N ALA A 23 8.37 -16.85 -1.74
CA ALA A 23 7.41 -17.03 -2.81
C ALA A 23 7.58 -15.90 -3.82
N ALA A 24 7.44 -16.24 -5.09
CA ALA A 24 7.43 -15.27 -6.19
C ALA A 24 6.24 -15.53 -7.10
N GLY A 25 5.73 -14.47 -7.72
CA GLY A 25 4.63 -14.55 -8.65
C GLY A 25 4.81 -13.59 -9.83
N VAL A 26 4.30 -13.99 -10.97
CA VAL A 26 4.19 -13.16 -12.17
C VAL A 26 2.73 -13.20 -12.62
N ILE A 27 2.17 -12.03 -12.90
CA ILE A 27 0.84 -11.90 -13.47
C ILE A 27 1.01 -11.39 -14.90
N ASP A 28 0.51 -12.16 -15.87
CA ASP A 28 0.54 -11.74 -17.26
C ASP A 28 -0.52 -10.68 -17.58
N ASN A 29 -0.56 -10.23 -18.84
CA ASN A 29 -1.54 -9.23 -19.30
C ASN A 29 -2.97 -9.76 -19.40
N HIS A 30 -3.17 -11.08 -19.32
CA HIS A 30 -4.47 -11.74 -19.29
C HIS A 30 -4.97 -12.00 -17.87
N GLY A 31 -4.15 -11.72 -16.85
CA GLY A 31 -4.46 -11.96 -15.44
C GLY A 31 -4.09 -13.37 -14.95
N ASN A 32 -3.39 -14.18 -15.78
CA ASN A 32 -2.92 -15.48 -15.32
C ASN A 32 -1.79 -15.30 -14.32
N LEU A 33 -1.90 -15.97 -13.17
CA LEU A 33 -0.90 -15.98 -12.13
C LEU A 33 -0.02 -17.23 -12.24
N PHE A 34 1.27 -17.01 -12.33
CA PHE A 34 2.31 -18.04 -12.24
C PHE A 34 3.06 -17.84 -10.94
N THR A 35 3.13 -18.86 -10.10
CA THR A 35 3.77 -18.77 -8.78
C THR A 35 4.80 -19.86 -8.58
N ARG A 36 5.76 -19.59 -7.67
CA ARG A 36 6.75 -20.54 -7.19
C ARG A 36 7.08 -20.27 -5.73
N GLY A 37 7.38 -21.32 -4.96
CA GLY A 37 7.80 -21.24 -3.58
C GLY A 37 6.69 -21.56 -2.58
N LYS A 38 6.71 -20.96 -1.41
CA LYS A 38 5.79 -21.28 -0.29
C LYS A 38 4.44 -20.57 -0.47
N HIS A 39 3.53 -21.15 -1.22
CA HIS A 39 2.23 -20.56 -1.56
C HIS A 39 1.35 -20.26 -0.34
N ASN A 40 1.28 -21.19 0.61
CA ASN A 40 0.40 -21.09 1.79
C ASN A 40 1.05 -20.34 2.97
N HIS A 41 2.26 -19.80 2.78
CA HIS A 41 2.92 -19.04 3.83
C HIS A 41 2.42 -17.60 3.82
N SER A 42 2.05 -17.10 5.01
CA SER A 42 1.69 -15.70 5.21
C SER A 42 2.96 -14.91 5.46
N PHE A 43 3.30 -14.03 4.50
CA PHE A 43 4.48 -13.17 4.58
C PHE A 43 4.10 -11.81 5.15
N ARG A 44 4.97 -11.26 6.01
CA ARG A 44 4.93 -9.85 6.39
C ARG A 44 5.36 -9.01 5.18
N LEU A 45 4.51 -8.08 4.76
CA LEU A 45 4.70 -7.33 3.52
C LEU A 45 5.61 -6.10 3.65
N ALA A 46 6.19 -5.86 4.83
CA ALA A 46 7.03 -4.71 5.14
C ALA A 46 6.38 -3.38 4.76
N SER A 47 6.83 -2.66 3.74
CA SER A 47 6.26 -1.37 3.35
C SER A 47 5.20 -1.40 2.24
N ILE A 48 4.88 -2.57 1.69
CA ILE A 48 3.77 -2.72 0.74
C ILE A 48 2.41 -2.33 1.37
N PRO A 49 2.15 -2.58 2.66
CA PRO A 49 0.96 -2.10 3.36
C PRO A 49 0.62 -0.63 3.14
N LYS A 50 1.59 0.25 2.95
CA LYS A 50 1.32 1.66 2.68
C LYS A 50 0.41 1.85 1.46
N VAL A 51 0.63 1.09 0.40
CA VAL A 51 -0.23 1.18 -0.80
C VAL A 51 -1.64 0.67 -0.48
N MET A 52 -1.79 -0.39 0.31
CA MET A 52 -3.10 -0.91 0.74
C MET A 52 -3.81 0.09 1.67
N THR A 53 -3.08 0.72 2.59
CA THR A 53 -3.60 1.79 3.47
C THR A 53 -4.05 3.01 2.65
N ALA A 54 -3.27 3.41 1.64
CA ALA A 54 -3.68 4.48 0.74
C ALA A 54 -4.94 4.11 -0.05
N TRP A 55 -5.06 2.87 -0.55
CA TRP A 55 -6.25 2.40 -1.23
C TRP A 55 -7.49 2.45 -0.33
N ALA A 56 -7.37 2.00 0.91
CA ALA A 56 -8.46 2.08 1.89
C ALA A 56 -8.85 3.54 2.20
N ALA A 57 -7.88 4.45 2.33
CA ALA A 57 -8.18 5.88 2.50
C ALA A 57 -8.91 6.46 1.28
N LEU A 58 -8.53 6.06 0.06
CA LEU A 58 -9.20 6.51 -1.17
C LEU A 58 -10.63 5.97 -1.29
N ILE A 59 -10.91 4.75 -0.81
CA ILE A 59 -12.27 4.23 -0.72
C ILE A 59 -13.11 5.11 0.22
N ALA A 60 -12.59 5.47 1.39
CA ALA A 60 -13.29 6.37 2.33
C ALA A 60 -13.51 7.78 1.75
N VAL A 61 -12.62 8.25 0.87
CA VAL A 61 -12.81 9.50 0.12
C VAL A 61 -13.95 9.36 -0.88
N GLU A 62 -14.04 8.27 -1.64
CA GLU A 62 -15.13 8.03 -2.59
C GLU A 62 -16.49 7.89 -1.92
N ASP A 63 -16.52 7.28 -0.74
CA ASP A 63 -17.74 7.17 0.08
C ASP A 63 -18.18 8.50 0.69
N GLY A 64 -17.36 9.56 0.55
CA GLY A 64 -17.64 10.89 1.08
C GLY A 64 -17.44 11.01 2.60
N SER A 65 -16.85 10.01 3.25
CA SER A 65 -16.58 10.03 4.69
C SER A 65 -15.48 11.04 5.05
N ILE A 66 -14.47 11.18 4.18
CA ILE A 66 -13.31 12.07 4.35
C ILE A 66 -12.92 12.71 3.03
N SER A 67 -12.03 13.72 3.09
CA SER A 67 -11.40 14.33 1.91
C SER A 67 -9.88 14.21 1.97
N LEU A 68 -9.22 14.11 0.81
CA LEU A 68 -7.77 14.18 0.74
C LEU A 68 -7.21 15.51 1.27
N ASP A 69 -7.99 16.57 1.22
CA ASP A 69 -7.61 17.92 1.66
C ASP A 69 -8.02 18.23 3.10
N ASP A 70 -8.57 17.26 3.83
CA ASP A 70 -8.87 17.38 5.25
C ASP A 70 -7.58 17.61 6.06
N PRO A 71 -7.60 18.53 7.03
CA PRO A 71 -6.44 18.82 7.87
C PRO A 71 -6.15 17.65 8.82
N VAL A 72 -4.96 17.07 8.73
CA VAL A 72 -4.52 15.96 9.59
C VAL A 72 -3.10 16.20 10.07
N GLY A 73 -2.92 16.20 11.40
CA GLY A 73 -1.60 16.34 12.02
C GLY A 73 -1.19 17.80 12.24
N GLN A 74 0.06 18.16 11.86
CA GLN A 74 0.58 19.51 12.10
C GLN A 74 -0.13 20.57 11.24
N PRO A 75 -0.08 21.87 11.64
CA PRO A 75 -0.69 22.94 10.86
C PRO A 75 -0.26 22.95 9.39
N GLY A 76 -1.23 23.02 8.48
CA GLY A 76 -1.03 23.00 7.02
C GLY A 76 -0.80 21.62 6.43
N CYS A 77 -0.79 20.56 7.23
CA CYS A 77 -0.74 19.18 6.73
C CYS A 77 -2.17 18.68 6.46
N THR A 78 -2.33 17.91 5.39
CA THR A 78 -3.58 17.27 5.01
C THR A 78 -3.38 15.76 4.87
N LEU A 79 -4.47 15.00 4.72
CA LEU A 79 -4.41 13.57 4.43
C LEU A 79 -3.56 13.29 3.16
N ARG A 80 -3.73 14.10 2.11
CA ARG A 80 -2.91 14.05 0.89
C ARG A 80 -1.43 14.12 1.18
N HIS A 81 -1.01 15.05 2.02
CA HIS A 81 0.40 15.20 2.42
C HIS A 81 0.94 13.94 3.13
N LEU A 82 0.14 13.32 4.00
CA LEU A 82 0.55 12.11 4.71
C LEU A 82 0.76 10.94 3.75
N LEU A 83 -0.20 10.71 2.83
CA LEU A 83 -0.15 9.63 1.84
C LEU A 83 1.02 9.81 0.84
N CYS A 84 1.38 11.05 0.53
CA CYS A 84 2.47 11.39 -0.40
C CYS A 84 3.84 11.57 0.28
N HIS A 85 3.95 11.32 1.59
CA HIS A 85 5.19 11.57 2.33
C HIS A 85 5.65 13.04 2.34
N ALA A 86 4.72 13.96 2.15
CA ALA A 86 4.93 15.40 2.09
C ALA A 86 4.55 16.12 3.40
N GLY A 87 4.06 15.39 4.40
CA GLY A 87 3.55 15.93 5.67
C GLY A 87 4.62 16.34 6.68
N GLY A 88 5.90 16.11 6.40
CA GLY A 88 7.00 16.56 7.26
C GLY A 88 7.23 15.73 8.52
N TYR A 89 6.76 14.50 8.57
CA TYR A 89 7.00 13.55 9.67
C TYR A 89 8.18 12.66 9.37
N GLY A 90 8.98 12.34 10.40
CA GLY A 90 10.09 11.39 10.29
C GLY A 90 9.62 9.96 10.10
N PHE A 91 10.58 9.02 9.98
CA PHE A 91 10.29 7.61 9.67
C PHE A 91 9.36 6.97 10.73
N ASP A 92 9.74 7.05 12.00
CA ASP A 92 8.98 6.51 13.14
C ASP A 92 8.93 7.52 14.31
N THR A 93 8.89 8.82 14.03
CA THR A 93 8.86 9.87 15.05
C THR A 93 7.45 10.45 15.16
N GLU A 94 6.92 10.59 16.38
CA GLU A 94 5.60 11.17 16.62
C GLU A 94 5.53 12.66 16.29
N ALA A 95 6.65 13.38 16.54
CA ALA A 95 6.71 14.82 16.24
C ALA A 95 7.07 15.06 14.77
N SER A 96 6.49 16.13 14.20
CA SER A 96 6.95 16.64 12.91
C SER A 96 8.38 17.16 13.00
N ILE A 97 9.16 16.94 11.94
CA ILE A 97 10.58 17.35 11.87
C ILE A 97 10.79 18.52 10.92
N ILE A 98 9.80 18.84 10.09
CA ILE A 98 9.80 19.93 9.11
C ILE A 98 8.35 20.29 8.75
N SER A 99 8.09 21.49 8.26
CA SER A 99 6.76 21.88 7.77
C SER A 99 6.38 21.06 6.52
N PRO A 100 5.07 20.90 6.25
CA PRO A 100 4.59 20.26 5.02
C PRO A 100 5.18 20.91 3.77
N GLU A 101 5.26 20.14 2.68
CA GLU A 101 5.74 20.58 1.36
C GLU A 101 7.17 21.15 1.31
N ARG A 102 8.01 20.87 2.32
CA ARG A 102 9.41 21.31 2.27
C ARG A 102 10.35 20.28 1.69
N LYS A 103 10.00 19.01 1.89
CA LYS A 103 10.81 17.87 1.44
C LYS A 103 9.95 16.61 1.51
N ARG A 104 10.21 15.68 0.60
CA ARG A 104 9.69 14.33 0.72
C ARG A 104 10.43 13.58 1.82
N VAL A 105 9.71 13.18 2.87
CA VAL A 105 10.25 12.41 4.00
C VAL A 105 9.46 11.12 4.13
N TYR A 106 10.06 10.00 3.75
CA TYR A 106 9.43 8.69 3.86
C TYR A 106 9.07 8.38 5.33
N SER A 107 7.79 8.14 5.61
CA SER A 107 7.26 8.14 6.97
C SER A 107 6.28 6.98 7.21
N ASN A 108 6.54 6.18 8.25
CA ASN A 108 5.55 5.27 8.81
C ASN A 108 4.54 6.05 9.67
N THR A 109 5.01 7.05 10.41
CA THR A 109 4.16 7.92 11.24
C THR A 109 3.03 8.55 10.43
N GLY A 110 3.33 9.09 9.25
CA GLY A 110 2.30 9.68 8.38
C GLY A 110 1.22 8.67 7.98
N TYR A 111 1.59 7.44 7.67
CA TYR A 111 0.64 6.38 7.33
C TYR A 111 -0.18 5.88 8.52
N ASN A 112 0.43 5.80 9.71
CA ASN A 112 -0.29 5.48 10.92
C ASN A 112 -1.33 6.56 11.27
N MET A 113 -0.96 7.83 11.11
CA MET A 113 -1.88 8.97 11.30
C MET A 113 -3.01 8.96 10.25
N ALA A 114 -2.72 8.68 8.99
CA ALA A 114 -3.73 8.55 7.95
C ALA A 114 -4.73 7.44 8.27
N ALA A 115 -4.25 6.27 8.69
CA ALA A 115 -5.10 5.14 9.08
C ALA A 115 -5.95 5.46 10.32
N GLN A 116 -5.37 6.14 11.32
CA GLN A 116 -6.12 6.60 12.48
C GLN A 116 -7.23 7.58 12.08
N TYR A 117 -6.91 8.55 11.23
CA TYR A 117 -7.87 9.51 10.72
C TYR A 117 -9.04 8.82 9.99
N VAL A 118 -8.77 7.88 9.09
CA VAL A 118 -9.82 7.08 8.46
C VAL A 118 -10.69 6.39 9.51
N SER A 119 -10.09 5.73 10.50
CA SER A 119 -10.82 5.01 11.55
C SER A 119 -11.79 5.89 12.33
N GLU A 120 -11.40 7.13 12.63
CA GLU A 120 -12.22 8.09 13.37
C GLU A 120 -13.48 8.49 12.59
N PHE A 121 -13.40 8.58 11.26
CA PHE A 121 -14.53 9.02 10.43
C PHE A 121 -15.41 7.86 9.95
N VAL A 122 -14.88 6.65 9.83
CA VAL A 122 -15.67 5.45 9.49
C VAL A 122 -16.26 4.75 10.72
N ASP A 123 -15.97 5.25 11.93
CA ASP A 123 -16.43 4.73 13.23
C ASP A 123 -16.12 3.24 13.43
N MET A 124 -14.97 2.80 12.96
CA MET A 124 -14.48 1.42 13.17
C MET A 124 -12.96 1.34 13.19
N GLY A 125 -12.41 0.27 13.79
CA GLY A 125 -10.98 0.05 13.79
C GLY A 125 -10.41 -0.16 12.38
N PHE A 126 -9.23 0.39 12.09
CA PHE A 126 -8.65 0.34 10.74
C PHE A 126 -8.44 -1.06 10.20
N ALA A 127 -8.11 -2.04 11.06
CA ALA A 127 -7.98 -3.43 10.66
C ALA A 127 -9.32 -4.01 10.16
N GLN A 128 -10.42 -3.68 10.81
CA GLN A 128 -11.76 -4.07 10.37
C GLN A 128 -12.13 -3.35 9.07
N TYR A 129 -11.85 -2.05 8.97
CA TYR A 129 -12.11 -1.28 7.76
C TYR A 129 -11.34 -1.84 6.55
N LEU A 130 -10.05 -2.15 6.70
CA LEU A 130 -9.27 -2.83 5.66
C LEU A 130 -9.91 -4.15 5.22
N GLN A 131 -10.39 -4.94 6.19
CA GLN A 131 -11.05 -6.21 5.89
C GLN A 131 -12.32 -6.01 5.07
N GLU A 132 -13.17 -5.06 5.45
CA GLU A 132 -14.47 -4.83 4.82
C GLU A 132 -14.37 -4.06 3.50
N ALA A 133 -13.54 -3.01 3.45
CA ALA A 133 -13.44 -2.13 2.30
C ALA A 133 -12.46 -2.63 1.22
N LEU A 134 -11.44 -3.39 1.60
CA LEU A 134 -10.39 -3.79 0.65
C LEU A 134 -10.24 -5.31 0.52
N PHE A 135 -10.00 -6.03 1.63
CA PHE A 135 -9.61 -7.44 1.53
C PHE A 135 -10.76 -8.35 1.12
N ALA A 136 -11.96 -8.15 1.66
CA ALA A 136 -13.13 -8.95 1.30
C ALA A 136 -13.59 -8.70 -0.15
N PRO A 137 -13.73 -7.46 -0.64
CA PRO A 137 -14.05 -7.20 -2.05
C PRO A 137 -13.03 -7.78 -3.03
N LEU A 138 -11.74 -7.77 -2.69
CA LEU A 138 -10.68 -8.38 -3.50
C LEU A 138 -10.51 -9.88 -3.28
N ASN A 139 -11.35 -10.50 -2.43
CA ASN A 139 -11.25 -11.92 -2.08
C ASN A 139 -9.85 -12.32 -1.58
N MET A 140 -9.33 -11.57 -0.60
CA MET A 140 -8.01 -11.77 0.04
C MET A 140 -8.17 -12.38 1.45
N PRO A 141 -8.59 -13.66 1.59
CA PRO A 141 -8.98 -14.24 2.87
C PRO A 141 -7.82 -14.43 3.86
N THR A 142 -6.58 -14.38 3.39
CA THR A 142 -5.40 -14.53 4.26
C THR A 142 -4.79 -13.19 4.67
N ALA A 143 -5.27 -12.08 4.09
CA ALA A 143 -4.74 -10.75 4.39
C ALA A 143 -5.21 -10.27 5.76
N GLN A 144 -4.28 -9.86 6.61
CA GLN A 144 -4.53 -9.39 7.97
C GLN A 144 -3.58 -8.25 8.33
N LEU A 145 -4.12 -7.21 8.98
CA LEU A 145 -3.32 -6.20 9.65
C LEU A 145 -3.04 -6.63 11.10
N LEU A 146 -1.79 -6.93 11.41
CA LEU A 146 -1.38 -7.45 12.73
C LEU A 146 -0.68 -6.39 13.60
N GLY A 147 -0.40 -5.21 13.08
CA GLY A 147 0.30 -4.13 13.78
C GLY A 147 0.14 -2.79 13.08
N SER A 148 1.24 -2.14 12.69
CA SER A 148 1.21 -0.84 12.02
C SER A 148 0.63 -0.90 10.62
N PRO A 149 -0.35 -0.04 10.29
CA PRO A 149 -0.85 0.14 8.92
C PRO A 149 0.24 0.47 7.89
N ALA A 150 1.36 1.01 8.35
CA ALA A 150 2.50 1.30 7.50
C ALA A 150 3.35 0.08 7.12
N ALA A 151 3.27 -1.05 7.88
CA ALA A 151 4.27 -2.11 7.74
C ALA A 151 3.82 -3.54 8.08
N ASP A 152 2.68 -3.74 8.73
CA ASP A 152 2.36 -5.02 9.37
C ASP A 152 1.11 -5.71 8.80
N ILE A 153 0.85 -5.56 7.49
CA ILE A 153 -0.08 -6.45 6.79
C ILE A 153 0.69 -7.72 6.42
N HIS A 154 0.03 -8.84 6.62
CA HIS A 154 0.49 -10.17 6.27
C HIS A 154 -0.50 -10.82 5.31
N CYS A 155 -0.01 -11.50 4.28
CA CYS A 155 -0.84 -12.32 3.39
C CYS A 155 0.01 -13.34 2.61
N THR A 156 -0.68 -14.25 1.93
CA THR A 156 -0.05 -15.18 0.98
C THR A 156 0.29 -14.49 -0.35
N ILE A 157 1.11 -15.15 -1.16
CA ILE A 157 1.44 -14.68 -2.52
C ILE A 157 0.20 -14.58 -3.42
N GLU A 158 -0.79 -15.46 -3.23
CA GLU A 158 -2.04 -15.44 -4.00
C GLU A 158 -2.88 -14.22 -3.68
N ASP A 159 -3.01 -13.85 -2.40
CA ASP A 159 -3.73 -12.63 -2.03
C ASP A 159 -2.97 -11.37 -2.46
N MET A 160 -1.63 -11.36 -2.32
CA MET A 160 -0.81 -10.27 -2.86
C MET A 160 -0.99 -10.11 -4.38
N ALA A 161 -1.16 -11.22 -5.11
CA ALA A 161 -1.42 -11.18 -6.55
C ALA A 161 -2.76 -10.54 -6.90
N LYS A 162 -3.82 -10.76 -6.09
CA LYS A 162 -5.13 -10.11 -6.26
C LYS A 162 -5.00 -8.58 -6.08
N PHE A 163 -4.27 -8.15 -5.06
CA PHE A 163 -4.00 -6.73 -4.88
C PHE A 163 -3.14 -6.15 -6.03
N ALA A 164 -2.15 -6.88 -6.53
CA ALA A 164 -1.38 -6.45 -7.69
C ALA A 164 -2.23 -6.36 -8.98
N GLN A 165 -3.27 -7.19 -9.11
CA GLN A 165 -4.25 -7.05 -10.20
C GLN A 165 -5.11 -5.80 -10.02
N GLU A 166 -5.55 -5.51 -8.80
CA GLU A 166 -6.27 -4.27 -8.47
C GLU A 166 -5.47 -3.02 -8.84
N LEU A 167 -4.17 -2.98 -8.52
CA LEU A 167 -3.27 -1.88 -8.91
C LEU A 167 -3.13 -1.70 -10.43
N ARG A 168 -3.36 -2.74 -11.21
CA ARG A 168 -3.30 -2.68 -12.67
C ARG A 168 -4.64 -2.36 -13.33
N ARG A 169 -5.73 -2.79 -12.71
CA ARG A 169 -7.10 -2.64 -13.20
C ARG A 169 -8.02 -2.47 -12.00
N PRO A 170 -8.16 -1.24 -11.49
CA PRO A 170 -8.93 -0.98 -10.29
C PRO A 170 -10.38 -1.39 -10.44
N THR A 171 -10.91 -2.00 -9.39
CA THR A 171 -12.28 -2.48 -9.29
C THR A 171 -12.98 -1.98 -8.04
N VAL A 172 -12.22 -1.60 -7.01
CA VAL A 172 -12.76 -1.10 -5.73
C VAL A 172 -12.67 0.41 -5.59
N ILE A 173 -11.98 1.09 -6.52
CA ILE A 173 -12.00 2.56 -6.65
C ILE A 173 -12.33 2.96 -8.09
N ALA A 174 -12.89 4.16 -8.26
CA ALA A 174 -13.21 4.71 -9.57
C ALA A 174 -11.95 5.02 -10.39
N VAL A 175 -12.08 5.04 -11.72
CA VAL A 175 -10.97 5.38 -12.63
C VAL A 175 -10.41 6.78 -12.37
N SER A 176 -11.26 7.76 -12.01
CA SER A 176 -10.82 9.10 -11.64
C SER A 176 -9.91 9.11 -10.42
N THR A 177 -10.29 8.38 -9.37
CA THR A 177 -9.51 8.21 -8.14
C THR A 177 -8.21 7.47 -8.40
N TYR A 178 -8.24 6.46 -9.24
CA TYR A 178 -7.03 5.76 -9.69
C TYR A 178 -6.05 6.70 -10.42
N ILE A 179 -6.55 7.55 -11.31
CA ILE A 179 -5.71 8.54 -12.02
C ILE A 179 -5.10 9.51 -11.00
N GLU A 180 -5.87 10.01 -10.04
CA GLU A 180 -5.36 10.89 -8.98
C GLU A 180 -4.30 10.17 -8.13
N ALA A 181 -4.55 8.94 -7.71
CA ALA A 181 -3.63 8.13 -6.91
C ALA A 181 -2.29 7.83 -7.61
N THR A 182 -2.29 7.77 -8.94
CA THR A 182 -1.11 7.44 -9.76
C THR A 182 -0.48 8.66 -10.43
N THR A 183 -1.00 9.86 -10.16
CA THR A 183 -0.42 11.12 -10.64
C THR A 183 0.41 11.77 -9.53
N PRO A 184 1.63 12.23 -9.80
CA PRO A 184 2.43 12.94 -8.80
C PRO A 184 1.69 14.17 -8.25
N GLN A 185 1.50 14.21 -6.93
CA GLN A 185 0.78 15.29 -6.25
C GLN A 185 1.69 16.47 -5.89
N PHE A 186 2.96 16.19 -5.61
CA PHE A 186 3.98 17.17 -5.23
C PHE A 186 5.23 16.97 -6.08
N PRO A 187 5.18 17.25 -7.40
CA PRO A 187 6.25 16.90 -8.34
C PRO A 187 7.59 17.62 -8.11
N GLU A 188 7.54 18.76 -7.41
CA GLU A 188 8.75 19.52 -7.08
C GLU A 188 9.50 18.99 -5.86
N LEU A 189 8.87 18.12 -5.05
CA LEU A 189 9.48 17.66 -3.83
C LEU A 189 10.53 16.59 -4.10
N GLU A 190 11.71 16.81 -3.57
CA GLU A 190 12.79 15.84 -3.56
C GLU A 190 12.91 15.15 -2.19
N GLY A 191 13.33 13.91 -2.18
CA GLY A 191 13.59 13.14 -0.97
C GLY A 191 14.62 12.04 -1.18
N VAL A 192 14.90 11.32 -0.11
CA VAL A 192 15.75 10.13 -0.14
C VAL A 192 14.88 8.92 0.07
N VAL A 193 14.94 7.96 -0.85
CA VAL A 193 14.34 6.64 -0.68
C VAL A 193 15.47 5.68 -0.30
N PRO A 194 15.37 5.00 0.86
CA PRO A 194 16.37 4.03 1.27
C PRO A 194 16.65 3.01 0.16
N GLY A 195 17.91 2.81 -0.18
CA GLY A 195 18.34 1.89 -1.23
C GLY A 195 18.27 2.41 -2.66
N LEU A 196 17.56 3.53 -2.93
CA LEU A 196 17.43 4.13 -4.26
C LEU A 196 18.11 5.51 -4.39
N GLY A 197 18.57 6.10 -3.28
CA GLY A 197 19.22 7.40 -3.27
C GLY A 197 18.23 8.57 -3.32
N LYS A 198 18.66 9.69 -3.91
CA LYS A 198 17.82 10.89 -4.07
C LYS A 198 16.74 10.62 -5.10
N TYR A 199 15.51 10.96 -4.77
CA TYR A 199 14.35 10.64 -5.59
C TYR A 199 13.37 11.81 -5.68
N SER A 200 12.77 12.00 -6.83
CA SER A 200 11.66 12.89 -7.18
C SER A 200 10.90 12.21 -8.34
N PRO A 201 9.59 12.32 -8.46
CA PRO A 201 8.59 13.10 -7.72
C PRO A 201 7.87 12.33 -6.60
N CYS A 202 6.99 13.03 -5.87
CA CYS A 202 6.02 12.44 -4.94
C CYS A 202 4.64 12.37 -5.57
#